data_d70aab57829639697323eb2c4a3dbb77
#
_entry.id   d70aab57829639697323eb2c4a3dbb77
#
_cell.length_a   1.000
_cell.length_b   1.000
_cell.length_c   1.000
_cell.angle_alpha   90.00
_cell.angle_beta   90.00
_cell.angle_gamma   90.00
#
_symmetry.space_group_name_H-M   'P 1'
#
loop_
_entity.id
_entity.type
_entity.pdbx_description
1 polymer ?
#
loop_
_entity_poly.entity_id
_entity_poly.type
_entity_poly.pdbx_seq_one_letter_code
_entity_poly.pdbx_strand_id
1 'polypeptide(L)'
;NQYGWWYVNNGGLDGSYSNMGVNEYGWWKFDNGTVDFNYSGIASNEYGWWKFVNGSIDFSANGLNFDEATNTWWYFNGGVIDFSFDGMALNDYGWWKVNNGSVNFGFDGLCSNEYGTWKFNGGTVDFGYTGFATDGENTWYVVEGRVATDYNGTVDGKTVRNGQVVDPNVIIPATGHSWKNEGPIRMNWQYAGGPDDAGHTNTYAYVSDVILCGTCNYYLGADANEEIFAERYWKHFFEDAVEENGSYTVVPVYAVFDLLECTECGRYKRGDFAFYEYWPSNDEKDRVVLNETQIKELGLVPGQDKEY
;
A
#
# COMPACT_ATOMS: atom_id res chain seq x y z
N ASN A 1 16.46 -58.14 -5.08
CA ASN A 1 17.34 -59.20 -4.57
C ASN A 1 18.70 -58.60 -4.15
N GLN A 2 19.62 -59.39 -3.70
CA GLN A 2 20.97 -58.93 -3.26
C GLN A 2 21.80 -58.18 -4.32
N TYR A 3 21.39 -58.25 -5.59
CA TYR A 3 22.08 -57.65 -6.74
C TYR A 3 21.35 -56.34 -7.23
N GLY A 4 20.26 -55.98 -6.57
CA GLY A 4 19.51 -54.77 -6.91
C GLY A 4 18.00 -55.01 -7.13
N TRP A 5 17.32 -53.98 -7.56
CA TRP A 5 15.92 -54.03 -7.88
C TRP A 5 15.71 -53.94 -9.39
N TRP A 6 14.88 -54.84 -9.89
CA TRP A 6 14.73 -55.09 -11.32
C TRP A 6 13.28 -54.91 -11.76
N TYR A 7 13.11 -54.35 -12.92
CA TYR A 7 11.77 -54.26 -13.52
C TYR A 7 11.38 -55.63 -14.13
N VAL A 8 10.21 -56.11 -13.75
CA VAL A 8 9.65 -57.36 -14.20
C VAL A 8 8.38 -57.08 -14.98
N ASN A 9 8.32 -57.58 -16.23
CA ASN A 9 7.16 -57.47 -17.07
C ASN A 9 6.76 -58.89 -17.52
N ASN A 10 5.46 -59.24 -17.34
CA ASN A 10 4.93 -60.59 -17.68
C ASN A 10 5.77 -61.76 -17.13
N GLY A 11 6.33 -61.61 -15.90
CA GLY A 11 7.10 -62.65 -15.24
C GLY A 11 8.56 -62.74 -15.66
N GLY A 12 9.02 -61.92 -16.61
CA GLY A 12 10.42 -61.85 -17.05
C GLY A 12 11.08 -60.50 -16.73
N LEU A 13 12.40 -60.50 -16.60
CA LEU A 13 13.14 -59.26 -16.47
C LEU A 13 13.12 -58.51 -17.80
N ASP A 14 12.74 -57.23 -17.73
CA ASP A 14 12.77 -56.34 -18.89
C ASP A 14 13.94 -55.35 -18.77
N GLY A 15 15.05 -55.72 -19.39
CA GLY A 15 16.26 -54.91 -19.43
C GLY A 15 16.20 -53.66 -20.32
N SER A 16 15.08 -53.44 -21.01
CA SER A 16 14.91 -52.25 -21.84
C SER A 16 14.13 -51.14 -21.13
N TYR A 17 13.56 -51.44 -19.96
CA TYR A 17 12.72 -50.46 -19.24
C TYR A 17 13.57 -49.35 -18.61
N SER A 18 13.36 -48.11 -19.06
CA SER A 18 14.03 -46.91 -18.56
C SER A 18 13.01 -45.81 -18.27
N ASN A 19 12.17 -46.01 -17.25
CA ASN A 19 11.11 -45.10 -16.86
C ASN A 19 10.86 -45.18 -15.33
N MET A 20 9.75 -44.59 -14.87
CA MET A 20 9.30 -44.70 -13.49
C MET A 20 8.52 -46.01 -13.27
N GLY A 21 8.79 -46.67 -12.18
CA GLY A 21 8.04 -47.84 -11.74
C GLY A 21 7.73 -47.79 -10.25
N VAL A 22 6.66 -48.48 -9.83
CA VAL A 22 6.19 -48.50 -8.45
C VAL A 22 6.29 -49.89 -7.85
N ASN A 23 6.62 -49.96 -6.58
CA ASN A 23 6.54 -51.15 -5.75
C ASN A 23 6.01 -50.82 -4.36
N GLU A 24 6.01 -51.79 -3.44
CA GLU A 24 5.57 -51.60 -2.05
C GLU A 24 6.34 -50.52 -1.23
N TYR A 25 7.52 -50.13 -1.72
CA TYR A 25 8.37 -49.11 -1.07
C TYR A 25 8.25 -47.73 -1.75
N GLY A 26 7.49 -47.61 -2.84
CA GLY A 26 7.27 -46.32 -3.52
C GLY A 26 7.63 -46.32 -5.00
N TRP A 27 7.81 -45.10 -5.55
CA TRP A 27 8.14 -44.86 -6.94
C TRP A 27 9.65 -44.73 -7.13
N TRP A 28 10.16 -45.42 -8.16
CA TRP A 28 11.59 -45.51 -8.45
C TRP A 28 11.88 -45.17 -9.91
N LYS A 29 13.03 -44.58 -10.17
CA LYS A 29 13.55 -44.39 -11.51
C LYS A 29 14.32 -45.62 -11.93
N PHE A 30 13.97 -46.18 -13.07
CA PHE A 30 14.68 -47.31 -13.69
C PHE A 30 15.50 -46.81 -14.86
N ASP A 31 16.68 -47.43 -15.04
CA ASP A 31 17.50 -47.34 -16.22
C ASP A 31 17.95 -48.76 -16.63
N ASN A 32 17.70 -49.11 -17.92
CA ASN A 32 18.02 -50.46 -18.46
C ASN A 32 17.51 -51.59 -17.55
N GLY A 33 16.27 -51.49 -17.08
CA GLY A 33 15.61 -52.51 -16.26
C GLY A 33 16.01 -52.60 -14.83
N THR A 34 16.95 -51.76 -14.34
CA THR A 34 17.38 -51.70 -12.93
C THR A 34 17.02 -50.34 -12.30
N VAL A 35 16.77 -50.32 -10.99
CA VAL A 35 16.61 -49.03 -10.29
C VAL A 35 17.94 -48.30 -10.31
N ASP A 36 17.90 -47.07 -10.81
CA ASP A 36 19.04 -46.14 -10.77
C ASP A 36 19.05 -45.36 -9.44
N PHE A 37 19.73 -45.88 -8.45
CA PHE A 37 19.88 -45.23 -7.14
C PHE A 37 20.75 -43.96 -7.16
N ASN A 38 21.37 -43.62 -8.29
CA ASN A 38 22.14 -42.37 -8.42
C ASN A 38 21.33 -41.27 -9.10
N TYR A 39 20.15 -41.62 -9.62
CA TYR A 39 19.34 -40.61 -10.30
C TYR A 39 18.81 -39.57 -9.33
N SER A 40 19.14 -38.31 -9.61
CA SER A 40 18.57 -37.14 -8.95
C SER A 40 18.20 -36.12 -10.03
N GLY A 41 16.93 -35.72 -10.08
CA GLY A 41 16.42 -34.86 -11.14
C GLY A 41 14.91 -34.91 -11.22
N ILE A 42 14.36 -34.63 -12.40
CA ILE A 42 12.92 -34.63 -12.65
C ILE A 42 12.60 -35.76 -13.64
N ALA A 43 11.59 -36.55 -13.31
CA ALA A 43 10.98 -37.51 -14.24
C ALA A 43 9.46 -37.46 -14.17
N SER A 44 8.78 -37.83 -15.28
CA SER A 44 7.32 -37.73 -15.39
C SER A 44 6.66 -39.06 -15.60
N ASN A 45 5.42 -39.17 -15.14
CA ASN A 45 4.48 -40.21 -15.42
C ASN A 45 3.08 -39.62 -15.69
N GLU A 46 2.03 -40.46 -15.77
CA GLU A 46 0.66 -40.01 -15.94
C GLU A 46 0.09 -39.13 -14.82
N TYR A 47 0.76 -39.09 -13.66
CA TYR A 47 0.33 -38.29 -12.50
C TYR A 47 1.05 -36.97 -12.36
N GLY A 48 2.14 -36.74 -13.14
CA GLY A 48 2.84 -35.45 -13.10
C GLY A 48 4.37 -35.57 -13.31
N TRP A 49 5.04 -34.46 -13.00
CA TRP A 49 6.50 -34.32 -13.06
C TRP A 49 7.06 -34.30 -11.63
N TRP A 50 7.88 -35.26 -11.28
CA TRP A 50 8.28 -35.56 -9.91
C TRP A 50 9.76 -35.30 -9.69
N LYS A 51 10.06 -34.76 -8.51
CA LYS A 51 11.46 -34.66 -8.04
C LYS A 51 11.93 -36.01 -7.55
N PHE A 52 13.08 -36.41 -8.04
CA PHE A 52 13.81 -37.61 -7.60
C PHE A 52 15.08 -37.25 -6.87
N VAL A 53 15.36 -37.99 -5.82
CA VAL A 53 16.64 -37.97 -5.08
C VAL A 53 17.02 -39.41 -4.82
N ASN A 54 18.26 -39.79 -5.23
CA ASN A 54 18.77 -41.16 -5.07
C ASN A 54 17.82 -42.23 -5.59
N GLY A 55 17.26 -42.01 -6.77
CA GLY A 55 16.39 -42.95 -7.49
C GLY A 55 14.95 -43.04 -7.03
N SER A 56 14.54 -42.40 -5.96
CA SER A 56 13.17 -42.37 -5.45
C SER A 56 12.53 -40.98 -5.51
N ILE A 57 11.18 -40.93 -5.56
CA ILE A 57 10.49 -39.65 -5.46
C ILE A 57 10.76 -39.02 -4.08
N ASP A 58 11.13 -37.75 -4.10
CA ASP A 58 11.22 -36.90 -2.91
C ASP A 58 9.91 -36.16 -2.68
N PHE A 59 8.99 -36.74 -1.93
CA PHE A 59 7.71 -36.13 -1.55
C PHE A 59 7.86 -34.93 -0.60
N SER A 60 9.07 -34.70 -0.05
CA SER A 60 9.33 -33.55 0.81
C SER A 60 9.67 -32.28 0.03
N ALA A 61 9.93 -32.40 -1.28
CA ALA A 61 10.26 -31.27 -2.13
C ALA A 61 9.07 -30.32 -2.22
N ASN A 62 9.28 -29.09 -1.76
CA ASN A 62 8.31 -27.98 -1.79
C ASN A 62 9.01 -26.70 -2.20
N GLY A 63 8.26 -25.73 -2.75
CA GLY A 63 8.81 -24.46 -3.18
C GLY A 63 9.77 -24.59 -4.36
N LEU A 64 10.68 -23.63 -4.51
CA LEU A 64 11.62 -23.58 -5.63
C LEU A 64 12.79 -24.57 -5.45
N ASN A 65 12.92 -25.50 -6.39
CA ASN A 65 14.05 -26.43 -6.48
C ASN A 65 14.70 -26.32 -7.85
N PHE A 66 16.03 -26.26 -7.87
CA PHE A 66 16.79 -26.22 -9.11
C PHE A 66 16.86 -27.59 -9.77
N ASP A 67 16.75 -27.60 -11.08
CA ASP A 67 16.95 -28.78 -11.90
C ASP A 67 18.06 -28.51 -12.93
N GLU A 68 19.17 -29.26 -12.83
CA GLU A 68 20.34 -29.09 -13.69
C GLU A 68 20.04 -29.45 -15.15
N ALA A 69 19.18 -30.42 -15.38
CA ALA A 69 18.88 -30.89 -16.73
C ALA A 69 18.12 -29.86 -17.57
N THR A 70 17.21 -29.10 -16.94
CA THR A 70 16.45 -28.02 -17.56
C THR A 70 17.08 -26.64 -17.32
N ASN A 71 18.10 -26.56 -16.48
CA ASN A 71 18.78 -25.32 -16.06
C ASN A 71 17.80 -24.24 -15.57
N THR A 72 16.80 -24.67 -14.79
CA THR A 72 15.80 -23.75 -14.25
C THR A 72 15.31 -24.16 -12.85
N TRP A 73 14.62 -23.25 -12.18
CA TRP A 73 13.97 -23.50 -10.91
C TRP A 73 12.51 -23.82 -11.15
N TRP A 74 12.05 -24.95 -10.59
CA TRP A 74 10.67 -25.40 -10.64
C TRP A 74 10.03 -25.29 -9.26
N TYR A 75 8.76 -24.92 -9.23
CA TYR A 75 7.97 -24.86 -8.02
C TYR A 75 7.30 -26.21 -7.75
N PHE A 76 7.67 -26.83 -6.65
CA PHE A 76 7.17 -28.14 -6.22
C PHE A 76 6.14 -27.98 -5.10
N ASN A 77 5.19 -28.88 -5.10
CA ASN A 77 4.24 -29.08 -4.02
C ASN A 77 4.11 -30.58 -3.73
N GLY A 78 4.69 -31.04 -2.58
CA GLY A 78 4.70 -32.44 -2.22
C GLY A 78 5.42 -33.36 -3.23
N GLY A 79 6.54 -32.89 -3.79
CA GLY A 79 7.37 -33.64 -4.72
C GLY A 79 6.97 -33.57 -6.18
N VAL A 80 5.82 -33.00 -6.53
CA VAL A 80 5.34 -32.80 -7.91
C VAL A 80 5.47 -31.33 -8.30
N ILE A 81 5.82 -31.06 -9.57
CA ILE A 81 5.80 -29.69 -10.09
C ILE A 81 4.36 -29.20 -10.14
N ASP A 82 4.10 -28.06 -9.50
CA ASP A 82 2.83 -27.37 -9.59
C ASP A 82 2.84 -26.39 -10.77
N PHE A 83 2.42 -26.86 -11.93
CA PHE A 83 2.30 -26.02 -13.13
C PHE A 83 1.19 -24.97 -13.05
N SER A 84 0.31 -25.05 -12.05
CA SER A 84 -0.72 -24.03 -11.82
C SER A 84 -0.21 -22.83 -11.02
N PHE A 85 0.96 -22.98 -10.38
CA PHE A 85 1.51 -21.91 -9.58
C PHE A 85 2.00 -20.74 -10.45
N ASP A 86 1.40 -19.59 -10.22
CA ASP A 86 1.76 -18.29 -10.82
C ASP A 86 1.80 -17.24 -9.71
N GLY A 87 2.97 -16.67 -9.44
CA GLY A 87 3.12 -15.76 -8.31
C GLY A 87 4.55 -15.48 -7.94
N MET A 88 4.77 -15.23 -6.67
CA MET A 88 6.10 -15.02 -6.09
C MET A 88 6.47 -16.22 -5.22
N ALA A 89 7.70 -16.70 -5.33
CA ALA A 89 8.23 -17.73 -4.47
C ALA A 89 9.63 -17.36 -3.96
N LEU A 90 9.91 -17.75 -2.72
CA LEU A 90 11.18 -17.48 -2.04
C LEU A 90 12.08 -18.71 -2.09
N ASN A 91 13.39 -18.48 -2.28
CA ASN A 91 14.44 -19.44 -2.00
C ASN A 91 15.64 -18.74 -1.35
N ASP A 92 16.76 -19.45 -1.18
CA ASP A 92 17.98 -18.92 -0.56
C ASP A 92 18.61 -17.75 -1.34
N TYR A 93 18.22 -17.54 -2.58
CA TYR A 93 18.72 -16.46 -3.45
C TYR A 93 17.78 -15.26 -3.52
N GLY A 94 16.57 -15.34 -2.92
CA GLY A 94 15.61 -14.23 -2.89
C GLY A 94 14.22 -14.59 -3.41
N TRP A 95 13.43 -13.55 -3.64
CA TRP A 95 12.08 -13.65 -4.18
C TRP A 95 12.09 -13.67 -5.70
N TRP A 96 11.43 -14.66 -6.28
CA TRP A 96 11.37 -14.90 -7.71
C TRP A 96 9.94 -14.84 -8.24
N LYS A 97 9.78 -14.29 -9.45
CA LYS A 97 8.53 -14.45 -10.21
C LYS A 97 8.48 -15.84 -10.83
N VAL A 98 7.43 -16.55 -10.54
CA VAL A 98 7.13 -17.86 -11.10
C VAL A 98 5.94 -17.75 -12.04
N ASN A 99 6.02 -18.37 -13.20
CA ASN A 99 4.92 -18.53 -14.13
C ASN A 99 4.81 -19.98 -14.54
N ASN A 100 3.60 -20.56 -14.50
CA ASN A 100 3.38 -21.97 -14.87
C ASN A 100 4.39 -22.91 -14.19
N GLY A 101 4.63 -22.72 -12.89
CA GLY A 101 5.51 -23.54 -12.07
C GLY A 101 7.00 -23.37 -12.30
N SER A 102 7.46 -22.49 -13.19
CA SER A 102 8.89 -22.22 -13.41
C SER A 102 9.26 -20.76 -13.16
N VAL A 103 10.50 -20.52 -12.71
CA VAL A 103 11.01 -19.15 -12.56
C VAL A 103 11.09 -18.45 -13.92
N ASN A 104 10.48 -17.27 -14.00
CA ASN A 104 10.54 -16.42 -15.18
C ASN A 104 11.66 -15.40 -15.06
N PHE A 105 12.86 -15.75 -15.50
CA PHE A 105 14.03 -14.88 -15.49
C PHE A 105 13.92 -13.64 -16.39
N GLY A 106 12.95 -13.61 -17.30
CA GLY A 106 12.71 -12.46 -18.18
C GLY A 106 11.71 -11.46 -17.62
N PHE A 107 11.12 -11.72 -16.44
CA PHE A 107 10.10 -10.84 -15.90
C PHE A 107 10.69 -9.53 -15.40
N ASP A 108 10.15 -8.43 -15.92
CA ASP A 108 10.41 -7.06 -15.48
C ASP A 108 9.06 -6.36 -15.28
N GLY A 109 8.74 -5.97 -14.06
CA GLY A 109 7.43 -5.39 -13.76
C GLY A 109 7.12 -5.36 -12.27
N LEU A 110 5.84 -5.27 -11.96
CA LEU A 110 5.32 -5.34 -10.59
C LEU A 110 4.64 -6.68 -10.34
N CYS A 111 4.86 -7.25 -9.18
CA CYS A 111 4.15 -8.45 -8.71
C CYS A 111 3.90 -8.35 -7.21
N SER A 112 2.75 -8.89 -6.76
CA SER A 112 2.29 -8.76 -5.37
C SER A 112 2.29 -10.09 -4.63
N ASN A 113 2.51 -10.02 -3.32
CA ASN A 113 2.30 -11.09 -2.35
C ASN A 113 1.65 -10.52 -1.09
N GLU A 114 1.54 -11.32 -0.02
CA GLU A 114 0.99 -10.90 1.26
C GLU A 114 1.77 -9.76 1.95
N TYR A 115 3.02 -9.50 1.53
CA TYR A 115 3.88 -8.44 2.09
C TYR A 115 3.83 -7.13 1.29
N GLY A 116 3.16 -7.12 0.13
CA GLY A 116 3.02 -5.94 -0.70
C GLY A 116 3.27 -6.17 -2.19
N THR A 117 3.41 -5.07 -2.93
CA THR A 117 3.73 -5.09 -4.36
C THR A 117 5.18 -4.69 -4.57
N TRP A 118 5.90 -5.48 -5.36
CA TRP A 118 7.34 -5.41 -5.51
C TRP A 118 7.75 -5.21 -6.96
N LYS A 119 8.80 -4.42 -7.18
CA LYS A 119 9.44 -4.24 -8.48
C LYS A 119 10.41 -5.37 -8.74
N PHE A 120 10.26 -6.01 -9.88
CA PHE A 120 11.12 -7.07 -10.38
C PHE A 120 11.99 -6.57 -11.52
N ASN A 121 13.18 -7.13 -11.60
CA ASN A 121 14.11 -6.99 -12.71
C ASN A 121 14.80 -8.33 -12.93
N GLY A 122 14.70 -8.88 -14.15
CA GLY A 122 15.27 -10.20 -14.45
C GLY A 122 14.68 -11.34 -13.61
N GLY A 123 13.39 -11.29 -13.28
CA GLY A 123 12.67 -12.31 -12.55
C GLY A 123 12.85 -12.29 -11.03
N THR A 124 13.70 -11.43 -10.48
CA THR A 124 13.90 -11.27 -9.03
C THR A 124 13.50 -9.88 -8.55
N VAL A 125 13.18 -9.76 -7.25
CA VAL A 125 12.88 -8.45 -6.65
C VAL A 125 14.12 -7.56 -6.68
N ASP A 126 13.98 -6.37 -7.21
CA ASP A 126 15.02 -5.33 -7.24
C ASP A 126 14.89 -4.38 -6.04
N PHE A 127 15.49 -4.76 -4.92
CA PHE A 127 15.50 -3.93 -3.69
C PHE A 127 16.28 -2.62 -3.84
N GLY A 128 17.10 -2.47 -4.88
CA GLY A 128 17.81 -1.22 -5.16
C GLY A 128 16.98 -0.20 -5.92
N TYR A 129 15.84 -0.60 -6.45
CA TYR A 129 15.02 0.26 -7.30
C TYR A 129 14.24 1.28 -6.48
N THR A 130 14.40 2.57 -6.82
CA THR A 130 13.53 3.65 -6.35
C THR A 130 13.16 4.50 -7.55
N GLY A 131 11.86 4.69 -7.78
CA GLY A 131 11.36 5.41 -8.95
C GLY A 131 9.93 4.99 -9.31
N PHE A 132 9.54 5.23 -10.56
CA PHE A 132 8.20 4.90 -11.05
C PHE A 132 8.20 3.58 -11.83
N ALA A 133 7.24 2.72 -11.52
CA ALA A 133 7.00 1.47 -12.24
C ALA A 133 5.50 1.35 -12.59
N THR A 134 5.18 0.58 -13.65
CA THR A 134 3.80 0.37 -14.08
C THR A 134 3.39 -1.10 -13.97
N ASP A 135 2.11 -1.33 -13.65
CA ASP A 135 1.47 -2.64 -13.74
C ASP A 135 0.74 -2.84 -15.10
N GLY A 136 0.84 -1.87 -16.01
CA GLY A 136 0.17 -1.84 -17.30
C GLY A 136 -1.04 -0.91 -17.33
N GLU A 137 -1.68 -0.68 -16.21
CA GLU A 137 -2.84 0.22 -16.06
C GLU A 137 -2.45 1.49 -15.30
N ASN A 138 -1.72 1.33 -14.21
CA ASN A 138 -1.36 2.41 -13.31
C ASN A 138 0.17 2.57 -13.22
N THR A 139 0.60 3.76 -12.86
CA THR A 139 2.00 4.05 -12.50
C THR A 139 2.11 4.20 -11.00
N TRP A 140 3.08 3.51 -10.42
CA TRP A 140 3.29 3.44 -8.99
C TRP A 140 4.65 4.01 -8.60
N TYR A 141 4.73 4.68 -7.46
CA TYR A 141 5.98 5.07 -6.86
C TYR A 141 6.52 3.92 -6.01
N VAL A 142 7.74 3.53 -6.32
CA VAL A 142 8.45 2.40 -5.69
C VAL A 142 9.62 2.98 -4.91
N VAL A 143 9.82 2.51 -3.69
CA VAL A 143 10.95 2.84 -2.83
C VAL A 143 11.59 1.54 -2.37
N GLU A 144 12.90 1.40 -2.61
CA GLU A 144 13.66 0.20 -2.23
C GLU A 144 12.96 -1.10 -2.68
N GLY A 145 12.50 -1.10 -3.93
CA GLY A 145 11.86 -2.25 -4.56
C GLY A 145 10.40 -2.47 -4.20
N ARG A 146 9.82 -1.75 -3.26
CA ARG A 146 8.43 -1.90 -2.83
C ARG A 146 7.57 -0.70 -3.23
N VAL A 147 6.36 -0.95 -3.68
CA VAL A 147 5.38 0.12 -3.89
C VAL A 147 5.08 0.80 -2.56
N ALA A 148 5.29 2.10 -2.51
CA ALA A 148 5.13 2.93 -1.31
C ALA A 148 3.66 3.35 -1.17
N THR A 149 2.79 2.43 -0.76
CA THR A 149 1.34 2.62 -0.68
C THR A 149 0.89 3.67 0.34
N ASP A 150 1.75 4.06 1.25
CA ASP A 150 1.55 5.10 2.26
C ASP A 150 2.12 6.47 1.82
N TYR A 151 2.83 6.53 0.68
CA TYR A 151 3.42 7.77 0.20
C TYR A 151 2.38 8.68 -0.47
N ASN A 152 2.33 9.92 0.00
CA ASN A 152 1.56 11.01 -0.58
C ASN A 152 2.48 12.22 -0.76
N GLY A 153 2.54 12.78 -1.96
CA GLY A 153 3.44 13.90 -2.24
C GLY A 153 3.72 14.09 -3.73
N THR A 154 4.77 14.85 -4.04
CA THR A 154 5.24 15.08 -5.41
C THR A 154 6.64 14.51 -5.57
N VAL A 155 6.84 13.70 -6.61
CA VAL A 155 8.14 13.13 -7.00
C VAL A 155 8.34 13.39 -8.47
N ASP A 156 9.47 14.00 -8.84
CA ASP A 156 9.83 14.34 -10.22
C ASP A 156 8.69 15.05 -11.00
N GLY A 157 7.97 15.96 -10.31
CA GLY A 157 6.86 16.72 -10.89
C GLY A 157 5.55 15.93 -11.07
N LYS A 158 5.48 14.67 -10.61
CA LYS A 158 4.27 13.85 -10.63
C LYS A 158 3.64 13.83 -9.25
N THR A 159 2.33 14.01 -9.19
CA THR A 159 1.56 13.85 -7.96
C THR A 159 1.34 12.37 -7.67
N VAL A 160 1.72 11.95 -6.46
CA VAL A 160 1.55 10.58 -5.98
C VAL A 160 0.57 10.58 -4.81
N ARG A 161 -0.38 9.66 -4.81
CA ARG A 161 -1.33 9.41 -3.72
C ARG A 161 -1.40 7.92 -3.45
N ASN A 162 -1.20 7.54 -2.18
CA ASN A 162 -1.15 6.14 -1.77
C ASN A 162 -0.23 5.30 -2.67
N GLY A 163 0.91 5.87 -3.03
CA GLY A 163 1.88 5.26 -3.93
C GLY A 163 1.54 5.29 -5.42
N GLN A 164 0.32 5.64 -5.81
CA GLN A 164 -0.10 5.73 -7.21
C GLN A 164 0.14 7.13 -7.78
N VAL A 165 0.68 7.21 -8.99
CA VAL A 165 0.73 8.46 -9.75
C VAL A 165 -0.67 8.82 -10.21
N VAL A 166 -1.13 10.01 -9.81
CA VAL A 166 -2.43 10.53 -10.19
C VAL A 166 -2.27 11.82 -10.98
N ASP A 167 -3.17 12.07 -11.92
CA ASP A 167 -3.28 13.40 -12.53
C ASP A 167 -3.99 14.33 -11.53
N PRO A 168 -3.34 15.39 -11.05
CA PRO A 168 -3.95 16.32 -10.12
C PRO A 168 -5.20 17.02 -10.70
N ASN A 169 -5.35 17.00 -12.02
CA ASN A 169 -6.47 17.63 -12.72
C ASN A 169 -7.63 16.64 -13.01
N VAL A 170 -7.41 15.35 -12.79
CA VAL A 170 -8.50 14.38 -12.96
C VAL A 170 -9.44 14.45 -11.78
N ILE A 171 -10.63 14.97 -12.04
CA ILE A 171 -11.75 14.93 -11.11
C ILE A 171 -12.27 13.50 -11.09
N ILE A 172 -12.02 12.79 -9.99
CA ILE A 172 -12.72 11.52 -9.77
C ILE A 172 -14.17 11.84 -9.40
N PRO A 173 -15.14 11.35 -10.17
CA PRO A 173 -16.53 11.57 -9.82
C PRO A 173 -16.80 11.14 -8.38
N ALA A 174 -17.62 11.90 -7.67
CA ALA A 174 -17.96 11.66 -6.26
C ALA A 174 -18.79 10.38 -6.00
N THR A 175 -19.02 9.58 -7.03
CA THR A 175 -19.81 8.34 -6.96
C THR A 175 -18.90 7.16 -6.64
N GLY A 176 -19.18 6.50 -5.51
CA GLY A 176 -18.48 5.27 -5.13
C GLY A 176 -17.40 5.43 -4.05
N HIS A 177 -17.38 6.56 -3.35
CA HIS A 177 -16.48 6.73 -2.21
C HIS A 177 -17.09 6.19 -0.92
N SER A 178 -16.31 5.40 -0.18
CA SER A 178 -16.63 4.98 1.19
C SER A 178 -15.84 5.84 2.16
N TRP A 179 -16.52 6.62 2.98
CA TRP A 179 -15.89 7.60 3.87
C TRP A 179 -15.75 7.06 5.28
N LYS A 180 -14.54 7.19 5.85
CA LYS A 180 -14.20 6.89 7.23
C LYS A 180 -13.88 8.21 7.95
N ASN A 181 -14.39 8.39 9.15
CA ASN A 181 -14.06 9.53 9.99
C ASN A 181 -12.69 9.30 10.65
N GLU A 182 -11.72 10.15 10.34
CA GLU A 182 -10.36 10.11 10.89
C GLU A 182 -10.17 11.01 12.11
N GLY A 183 -11.25 11.64 12.56
CA GLY A 183 -11.24 12.54 13.72
C GLY A 183 -11.34 14.01 13.33
N PRO A 184 -11.22 14.90 14.32
CA PRO A 184 -11.42 16.33 14.11
C PRO A 184 -10.23 16.96 13.40
N ILE A 185 -10.51 17.78 12.39
CA ILE A 185 -9.55 18.70 11.78
C ILE A 185 -9.82 20.12 12.27
N ARG A 186 -8.75 20.81 12.67
CA ARG A 186 -8.82 22.21 13.09
C ARG A 186 -8.47 23.10 11.92
N MET A 187 -9.29 24.11 11.70
CA MET A 187 -8.91 25.19 10.81
C MET A 187 -8.16 26.23 11.64
N ASN A 188 -6.83 26.31 11.44
CA ASN A 188 -5.98 27.32 12.05
C ASN A 188 -6.29 28.69 11.44
N TRP A 189 -6.78 29.60 12.25
CA TRP A 189 -6.98 30.98 11.87
C TRP A 189 -5.71 31.74 12.27
N GLN A 190 -4.92 32.20 11.30
CA GLN A 190 -3.83 33.10 11.58
C GLN A 190 -4.26 34.55 11.34
N TYR A 191 -3.82 35.39 12.24
CA TYR A 191 -4.03 36.82 12.18
C TYR A 191 -3.15 37.46 11.11
N ALA A 192 -3.73 38.19 10.18
CA ALA A 192 -3.00 38.94 9.19
C ALA A 192 -3.52 40.38 9.12
N GLY A 193 -2.95 41.22 9.93
CA GLY A 193 -3.18 42.67 9.92
C GLY A 193 -3.68 43.23 11.24
N GLY A 194 -3.44 44.53 11.47
CA GLY A 194 -3.98 45.25 12.61
C GLY A 194 -5.50 45.40 12.51
N PRO A 195 -6.20 45.68 13.65
CA PRO A 195 -7.60 46.02 13.60
C PRO A 195 -7.82 47.25 12.70
N ASP A 196 -8.86 47.18 11.85
CA ASP A 196 -9.32 48.40 11.19
C ASP A 196 -9.90 49.41 12.21
N ASP A 197 -10.23 50.61 11.76
CA ASP A 197 -10.80 51.65 12.59
C ASP A 197 -12.14 51.27 13.27
N ALA A 198 -12.74 50.15 12.87
CA ALA A 198 -13.96 49.57 13.42
C ALA A 198 -13.70 48.35 14.33
N GLY A 199 -12.45 47.96 14.55
CA GLY A 199 -12.05 46.81 15.38
C GLY A 199 -12.22 45.45 14.65
N HIS A 200 -12.32 45.45 13.33
CA HIS A 200 -12.37 44.22 12.54
C HIS A 200 -10.95 43.79 12.20
N THR A 201 -10.72 42.51 12.27
CA THR A 201 -9.46 41.89 11.87
C THR A 201 -9.70 40.89 10.77
N ASN A 202 -8.91 40.99 9.68
CA ASN A 202 -8.89 39.97 8.65
C ASN A 202 -8.19 38.76 9.20
N THR A 203 -8.87 37.64 9.21
CA THR A 203 -8.35 36.37 9.70
C THR A 203 -8.22 35.41 8.53
N TYR A 204 -7.03 34.85 8.37
CA TYR A 204 -6.80 33.82 7.40
C TYR A 204 -6.99 32.46 8.06
N ALA A 205 -7.78 31.58 7.43
CA ALA A 205 -7.84 30.20 7.81
C ALA A 205 -6.76 29.44 7.04
N TYR A 206 -5.77 28.95 7.76
CA TYR A 206 -4.89 27.93 7.18
C TYR A 206 -5.51 26.57 7.46
N VAL A 207 -5.83 25.85 6.41
CA VAL A 207 -5.99 24.41 6.50
C VAL A 207 -4.57 23.87 6.40
N SER A 208 -3.88 23.72 7.53
CA SER A 208 -2.56 23.12 7.51
C SER A 208 -2.69 21.72 6.94
N ASP A 209 -1.94 21.49 5.89
CA ASP A 209 -1.67 20.18 5.32
C ASP A 209 -2.76 19.50 4.48
N VAL A 210 -3.82 20.19 4.06
CA VAL A 210 -4.85 19.55 3.23
C VAL A 210 -5.26 20.45 2.08
N ILE A 211 -5.05 19.99 0.83
CA ILE A 211 -5.50 20.72 -0.36
C ILE A 211 -6.94 20.35 -0.69
N LEU A 212 -7.80 21.35 -0.78
CA LEU A 212 -9.17 21.21 -1.21
C LEU A 212 -9.25 21.15 -2.74
N CYS A 213 -9.90 20.15 -3.29
CA CYS A 213 -10.26 20.16 -4.71
C CYS A 213 -11.35 21.23 -4.95
N GLY A 214 -11.02 22.29 -5.69
CA GLY A 214 -11.94 23.40 -5.97
C GLY A 214 -13.23 23.03 -6.72
N THR A 215 -13.31 21.80 -7.27
CA THR A 215 -14.49 21.33 -8.01
C THR A 215 -15.43 20.46 -7.17
N CYS A 216 -14.88 19.68 -6.24
CA CYS A 216 -15.67 18.72 -5.47
C CYS A 216 -15.56 18.90 -3.96
N ASN A 217 -14.87 19.94 -3.49
CA ASN A 217 -14.56 20.20 -2.09
C ASN A 217 -13.84 19.03 -1.37
N TYR A 218 -13.17 18.16 -2.12
CA TYR A 218 -12.35 17.12 -1.54
C TYR A 218 -10.93 17.62 -1.28
N TYR A 219 -10.38 17.25 -0.14
CA TYR A 219 -9.00 17.50 0.17
C TYR A 219 -8.10 16.55 -0.61
N LEU A 220 -7.08 17.09 -1.28
CA LEU A 220 -6.17 16.32 -2.14
C LEU A 220 -4.85 15.95 -1.45
N GLY A 221 -4.68 16.31 -0.18
CA GLY A 221 -3.46 16.06 0.62
C GLY A 221 -2.72 17.32 1.03
N ALA A 222 -1.58 17.15 1.65
CA ALA A 222 -0.78 18.21 2.26
C ALA A 222 0.01 19.01 1.25
N ASP A 223 -0.45 20.21 0.91
CA ASP A 223 0.45 21.25 0.40
C ASP A 223 0.01 22.62 0.92
N ALA A 224 0.92 23.28 1.58
CA ALA A 224 0.70 24.25 2.61
C ALA A 224 0.38 25.69 2.14
N ASN A 225 -0.20 25.91 0.96
CA ASN A 225 -0.22 27.27 0.39
C ASN A 225 -1.58 27.82 -0.09
N GLU A 226 -2.70 27.17 0.17
CA GLU A 226 -3.97 27.83 -0.12
C GLU A 226 -4.52 28.55 1.11
N GLU A 227 -4.40 29.87 1.10
CA GLU A 227 -5.03 30.74 2.06
C GLU A 227 -6.55 30.79 1.78
N ILE A 228 -7.33 30.26 2.68
CA ILE A 228 -8.79 30.48 2.67
C ILE A 228 -9.07 31.76 3.44
N PHE A 229 -9.41 32.82 2.73
CA PHE A 229 -9.76 34.09 3.34
C PHE A 229 -11.13 33.99 4.02
N ALA A 230 -11.20 34.34 5.29
CA ALA A 230 -12.46 34.53 5.98
C ALA A 230 -12.43 35.86 6.74
N GLU A 231 -13.27 36.80 6.32
CA GLU A 231 -13.59 37.96 7.12
C GLU A 231 -14.41 37.54 8.34
N ARG A 232 -13.91 37.82 9.53
CA ARG A 232 -14.64 37.63 10.77
C ARG A 232 -14.61 38.87 11.61
N TYR A 233 -15.77 39.21 12.13
CA TYR A 233 -15.93 40.24 13.13
C TYR A 233 -15.56 39.66 14.47
N TRP A 234 -14.53 40.24 15.09
CA TRP A 234 -14.15 39.94 16.47
C TRP A 234 -14.98 40.83 17.42
N LYS A 235 -15.86 40.24 18.20
CA LYS A 235 -16.31 40.85 19.42
C LYS A 235 -15.33 40.49 20.52
N HIS A 236 -14.93 41.47 21.32
CA HIS A 236 -14.12 41.23 22.51
C HIS A 236 -14.81 40.20 23.40
N PHE A 237 -14.18 39.04 23.55
CA PHE A 237 -14.71 37.96 24.36
C PHE A 237 -14.53 38.19 25.84
N PHE A 238 -13.60 39.06 26.23
CA PHE A 238 -13.24 39.27 27.60
C PHE A 238 -13.34 40.76 27.90
N GLU A 239 -14.34 41.16 28.68
CA GLU A 239 -14.41 42.49 29.30
C GLU A 239 -13.21 42.75 30.22
N ASP A 240 -12.42 41.73 30.55
CA ASP A 240 -11.23 41.79 31.40
C ASP A 240 -9.91 41.58 30.62
N ALA A 241 -9.87 41.73 29.31
CA ALA A 241 -8.61 41.79 28.58
C ALA A 241 -7.88 43.08 29.03
N VAL A 242 -7.01 42.95 30.01
CA VAL A 242 -6.25 44.03 30.60
C VAL A 242 -5.43 44.69 29.50
N GLU A 243 -5.72 45.95 29.23
CA GLU A 243 -4.92 46.83 28.41
C GLU A 243 -3.56 47.08 29.09
N GLU A 244 -2.64 46.13 28.97
CA GLU A 244 -1.25 46.36 29.30
C GLU A 244 -0.55 46.94 28.08
N ASN A 245 -0.32 48.24 28.13
CA ASN A 245 0.46 49.01 27.15
C ASN A 245 -0.13 49.13 25.73
N GLY A 246 -1.45 49.16 25.57
CA GLY A 246 -2.07 49.33 24.23
C GLY A 246 -1.97 48.14 23.32
N SER A 247 -1.70 46.97 23.81
CA SER A 247 -1.70 45.73 23.08
C SER A 247 -2.84 44.85 23.54
N TYR A 248 -3.68 44.45 22.57
CA TYR A 248 -4.76 43.46 22.79
C TYR A 248 -4.22 42.05 22.55
N THR A 249 -4.50 41.14 23.47
CA THR A 249 -4.26 39.72 23.22
C THR A 249 -5.49 39.14 22.54
N VAL A 250 -5.38 38.82 21.27
CA VAL A 250 -6.45 38.14 20.49
C VAL A 250 -6.30 36.65 20.71
N VAL A 251 -7.35 36.05 21.27
CA VAL A 251 -7.45 34.58 21.38
C VAL A 251 -8.15 34.04 20.13
N PRO A 252 -7.46 33.25 19.33
CA PRO A 252 -8.06 32.74 18.10
C PRO A 252 -9.14 31.70 18.42
N VAL A 253 -10.26 31.77 17.69
CA VAL A 253 -11.33 30.77 17.72
C VAL A 253 -11.18 29.88 16.52
N TYR A 254 -11.17 28.60 16.75
CA TYR A 254 -11.08 27.57 15.72
C TYR A 254 -12.42 26.93 15.45
N ALA A 255 -12.76 26.78 14.19
CA ALA A 255 -13.85 25.91 13.77
C ALA A 255 -13.28 24.49 13.57
N VAL A 256 -13.90 23.53 14.19
CA VAL A 256 -13.51 22.13 14.12
C VAL A 256 -14.54 21.36 13.31
N PHE A 257 -14.05 20.58 12.35
CA PHE A 257 -14.84 19.73 11.47
C PHE A 257 -14.36 18.29 11.56
N ASP A 258 -15.19 17.35 11.17
CA ASP A 258 -14.75 16.00 10.94
C ASP A 258 -13.86 15.93 9.69
N LEU A 259 -12.78 15.17 9.75
CA LEU A 259 -11.99 14.80 8.58
C LEU A 259 -12.42 13.42 8.12
N LEU A 260 -12.86 13.33 6.87
CA LEU A 260 -13.28 12.07 6.27
C LEU A 260 -12.26 11.63 5.24
N GLU A 261 -11.75 10.38 5.37
CA GLU A 261 -10.90 9.72 4.40
C GLU A 261 -11.73 8.73 3.57
N CYS A 262 -11.51 8.70 2.26
CA CYS A 262 -12.09 7.68 1.41
C CYS A 262 -11.26 6.41 1.47
N THR A 263 -11.84 5.31 1.92
CA THR A 263 -11.17 4.00 2.02
C THR A 263 -10.85 3.39 0.66
N GLU A 264 -11.49 3.88 -0.42
CA GLU A 264 -11.29 3.37 -1.77
C GLU A 264 -10.16 4.09 -2.53
N CYS A 265 -9.99 5.40 -2.29
CA CYS A 265 -9.02 6.20 -3.05
C CYS A 265 -8.07 7.04 -2.19
N GLY A 266 -8.16 6.96 -0.86
CA GLY A 266 -7.31 7.70 0.08
C GLY A 266 -7.47 9.22 0.04
N ARG A 267 -8.52 9.75 -0.57
CA ARG A 267 -8.79 11.19 -0.62
C ARG A 267 -9.49 11.63 0.63
N TYR A 268 -9.22 12.87 1.02
CA TYR A 268 -9.84 13.49 2.17
C TYR A 268 -10.92 14.48 1.75
N LYS A 269 -11.93 14.62 2.57
CA LYS A 269 -12.88 15.73 2.52
C LYS A 269 -13.20 16.22 3.92
N ARG A 270 -13.61 17.49 4.00
CA ARG A 270 -14.21 18.02 5.19
C ARG A 270 -15.60 17.38 5.40
N GLY A 271 -15.82 16.85 6.59
CA GLY A 271 -17.12 16.36 7.04
C GLY A 271 -17.94 17.45 7.69
N ASP A 272 -18.81 17.04 8.60
CA ASP A 272 -19.71 17.94 9.30
C ASP A 272 -18.96 18.85 10.29
N PHE A 273 -19.55 20.03 10.54
CA PHE A 273 -19.10 20.91 11.59
C PHE A 273 -19.34 20.23 12.95
N ALA A 274 -18.25 20.15 13.77
CA ALA A 274 -18.32 19.51 15.08
C ALA A 274 -18.57 20.55 16.18
N PHE A 275 -17.67 21.54 16.33
CA PHE A 275 -17.78 22.57 17.36
C PHE A 275 -16.82 23.73 17.09
N TYR A 276 -16.96 24.82 17.86
CA TYR A 276 -15.94 25.86 17.98
C TYR A 276 -15.14 25.69 19.27
N GLU A 277 -13.85 25.99 19.19
CA GLU A 277 -12.96 26.00 20.35
C GLU A 277 -12.02 27.21 20.32
N TYR A 278 -11.50 27.58 21.46
CA TYR A 278 -10.41 28.53 21.58
C TYR A 278 -9.37 28.03 22.57
N TRP A 279 -8.17 28.56 22.45
CA TRP A 279 -7.02 28.20 23.30
C TRP A 279 -6.59 29.43 24.06
N PRO A 280 -6.86 29.51 25.37
CA PRO A 280 -6.40 30.64 26.22
C PRO A 280 -4.89 30.68 26.41
N SER A 281 -4.19 29.59 26.10
CA SER A 281 -2.73 29.47 26.10
C SER A 281 -2.25 28.74 24.86
N ASN A 282 -0.94 28.65 24.66
CA ASN A 282 -0.34 27.83 23.59
C ASN A 282 -0.34 26.31 23.90
N ASP A 283 -0.94 25.89 25.00
CA ASP A 283 -1.00 24.51 25.43
C ASP A 283 -2.37 23.91 25.07
N GLU A 284 -2.37 22.84 24.24
CA GLU A 284 -3.60 22.19 23.77
C GLU A 284 -4.48 21.67 24.91
N LYS A 285 -3.91 21.35 26.05
CA LYS A 285 -4.68 20.92 27.23
C LYS A 285 -5.62 22.00 27.80
N ASP A 286 -5.32 23.29 27.52
CA ASP A 286 -6.09 24.42 27.98
C ASP A 286 -7.22 24.81 27.04
N ARG A 287 -7.46 23.99 25.98
CA ARG A 287 -8.53 24.25 25.01
C ARG A 287 -9.89 24.32 25.70
N VAL A 288 -10.71 25.23 25.23
CA VAL A 288 -12.08 25.43 25.70
C VAL A 288 -13.04 25.33 24.52
N VAL A 289 -14.00 24.41 24.59
CA VAL A 289 -15.09 24.30 23.60
C VAL A 289 -16.12 25.37 23.90
N LEU A 290 -16.50 26.16 22.89
CA LEU A 290 -17.51 27.23 23.02
C LEU A 290 -18.89 26.63 23.28
N ASN A 291 -19.60 27.21 24.23
CA ASN A 291 -21.00 26.90 24.45
C ASN A 291 -21.92 27.73 23.53
N GLU A 292 -23.20 27.39 23.49
CA GLU A 292 -24.21 28.03 22.62
C GLU A 292 -24.32 29.57 22.84
N THR A 293 -24.16 30.03 24.09
CA THR A 293 -24.23 31.45 24.42
C THR A 293 -23.04 32.19 23.81
N GLN A 294 -21.81 31.66 23.99
CA GLN A 294 -20.60 32.22 23.42
C GLN A 294 -20.63 32.21 21.89
N ILE A 295 -21.11 31.13 21.26
CA ILE A 295 -21.28 31.04 19.82
C ILE A 295 -22.22 32.15 19.31
N LYS A 296 -23.32 32.37 20.01
CA LYS A 296 -24.28 33.39 19.66
C LYS A 296 -23.77 34.83 19.85
N GLU A 297 -23.07 35.06 20.95
CA GLU A 297 -22.46 36.36 21.25
C GLU A 297 -21.41 36.75 20.22
N LEU A 298 -20.64 35.77 19.70
CA LEU A 298 -19.70 35.99 18.61
C LEU A 298 -20.32 36.12 17.23
N GLY A 299 -21.62 35.84 17.11
CA GLY A 299 -22.30 35.81 15.81
C GLY A 299 -21.78 34.68 14.90
N LEU A 300 -21.23 33.62 15.49
CA LEU A 300 -20.81 32.44 14.75
C LEU A 300 -22.04 31.61 14.38
N VAL A 301 -22.05 31.10 13.15
CA VAL A 301 -23.12 30.24 12.67
C VAL A 301 -22.52 28.86 12.39
N PRO A 302 -22.91 27.81 13.13
CA PRO A 302 -22.40 26.47 12.94
C PRO A 302 -22.55 26.01 11.49
N GLY A 303 -21.47 25.49 10.91
CA GLY A 303 -21.49 24.96 9.54
C GLY A 303 -21.53 25.99 8.42
N GLN A 304 -21.61 27.29 8.70
CA GLN A 304 -21.46 28.32 7.68
C GLN A 304 -20.00 28.78 7.62
N ASP A 305 -19.28 28.24 6.63
CA ASP A 305 -18.15 28.96 6.07
C ASP A 305 -18.73 30.04 5.15
N LYS A 306 -18.34 31.27 5.33
CA LYS A 306 -18.59 32.26 4.28
C LYS A 306 -17.60 31.95 3.16
N GLU A 307 -18.08 31.36 2.09
CA GLU A 307 -17.42 31.44 0.79
C GLU A 307 -17.41 32.93 0.38
N TYR A 308 -16.23 33.43 0.05
CA TYR A 308 -16.04 34.70 -0.62
C TYR A 308 -15.69 34.45 -2.09
#